data_c1d770324dba4509109b098c4f3a85c3
#
_entry.id   c1d770324dba4509109b098c4f3a85c3
#
_cell.length_a   1.000
_cell.length_b   1.000
_cell.length_c   1.000
_cell.angle_alpha   90.00
_cell.angle_beta   90.00
_cell.angle_gamma   90.00
#
_symmetry.space_group_name_H-M   'P 1'
#
loop_
_entity.id
_entity.type
_entity.pdbx_description
1 polymer ?
#
loop_
_entity_poly.entity_id
_entity_poly.type
_entity_poly.pdbx_seq_one_letter_code
_entity_poly.pdbx_strand_id
1 'polypeptide(L)'
;MSQGAKVRRPGCDLPLPVVRALRKLGQDIRDARRRRRIPVAVAAERASISKTTWLKVEKGDPGVLAGTYAKVLFVLGLVEKIAQLADPANDSVGLRLEEERLPRRIRHKKGKPSGGL
;
A
#
# COMPACT_ATOMS: atom_id res chain seq x y z
N MET A 1 11.32 -25.31 7.15
CA MET A 1 11.00 -24.93 7.16
C MET A 1 10.62 -24.45 7.05
N SER A 2 10.65 -24.27 6.80
CA SER A 2 10.16 -23.64 6.63
C SER A 2 9.79 -22.95 6.63
N GLN A 3 9.87 -23.11 6.57
CA GLN A 3 9.32 -22.48 6.64
C GLN A 3 9.18 -21.69 6.78
N GLY A 4 9.51 -21.49 6.63
CA GLY A 4 9.41 -20.79 6.84
C GLY A 4 9.28 -20.22 7.28
N ALA A 5 10.12 -20.32 7.08
CA ALA A 5 9.86 -19.80 7.89
C ALA A 5 9.01 -19.06 8.00
N LYS A 6 8.65 -19.32 8.15
CA LYS A 6 7.69 -18.63 8.21
C LYS A 6 7.58 -17.98 9.37
N VAL A 7 7.33 -16.84 9.31
CA VAL A 7 7.09 -16.08 10.49
C VAL A 7 5.71 -16.36 10.95
N ARG A 8 5.62 -16.84 12.13
CA ARG A 8 4.32 -17.24 12.60
C ARG A 8 3.89 -16.44 13.77
N ARG A 9 3.73 -15.19 13.61
CA ARG A 9 3.16 -14.40 14.69
C ARG A 9 1.66 -14.35 14.51
N PRO A 10 0.91 -14.30 15.58
CA PRO A 10 -0.55 -14.21 15.47
C PRO A 10 -0.94 -13.05 14.56
N GLY A 11 -1.78 -13.31 13.62
CA GLY A 11 -2.25 -12.30 12.70
C GLY A 11 -1.28 -11.89 11.63
N CYS A 12 -0.12 -12.56 11.56
CA CYS A 12 0.89 -12.18 10.59
C CYS A 12 1.31 -13.33 9.69
N ASP A 13 0.36 -14.18 9.37
CA ASP A 13 0.57 -15.28 8.45
C ASP A 13 0.32 -14.78 7.06
N LEU A 14 1.34 -14.31 6.38
CA LEU A 14 1.16 -13.67 5.10
C LEU A 14 1.66 -14.52 3.96
N PRO A 15 0.96 -14.49 2.83
CA PRO A 15 1.48 -15.11 1.61
C PRO A 15 2.83 -14.49 1.25
N LEU A 16 3.69 -15.30 0.68
CA LEU A 16 5.02 -14.85 0.31
C LEU A 16 5.00 -13.62 -0.61
N PRO A 17 4.11 -13.54 -1.62
CA PRO A 17 4.09 -12.34 -2.46
C PRO A 17 3.82 -11.07 -1.68
N VAL A 18 3.01 -11.16 -0.62
CA VAL A 18 2.73 -9.99 0.21
C VAL A 18 3.98 -9.58 0.97
N VAL A 19 4.67 -10.57 1.54
CA VAL A 19 5.92 -10.29 2.27
C VAL A 19 6.93 -9.63 1.36
N ARG A 20 7.07 -10.15 0.14
CA ARG A 20 8.01 -9.59 -0.82
C ARG A 20 7.65 -8.17 -1.21
N ALA A 21 6.36 -7.92 -1.43
CA ALA A 21 5.91 -6.58 -1.83
C ALA A 21 6.21 -5.57 -0.73
N LEU A 22 5.97 -5.95 0.52
CA LEU A 22 6.24 -5.04 1.63
C LEU A 22 7.73 -4.79 1.80
N ARG A 23 8.55 -5.82 1.62
CA ARG A 23 9.99 -5.64 1.69
C ARG A 23 10.49 -4.72 0.58
N LYS A 24 9.95 -4.90 -0.60
CA LYS A 24 10.31 -4.03 -1.72
C LYS A 24 9.93 -2.59 -1.41
N LEU A 25 8.72 -2.40 -0.89
CA LEU A 25 8.26 -1.06 -0.52
C LEU A 25 9.18 -0.45 0.52
N GLY A 26 9.52 -1.22 1.56
CA GLY A 26 10.42 -0.71 2.59
C GLY A 26 11.78 -0.33 2.05
N GLN A 27 12.32 -1.15 1.16
CA GLN A 27 13.61 -0.87 0.55
C GLN A 27 13.53 0.40 -0.30
N ASP A 28 12.45 0.55 -1.07
CA ASP A 28 12.27 1.73 -1.90
C ASP A 28 12.13 2.98 -1.04
N ILE A 29 11.45 2.87 0.09
CA ILE A 29 11.32 3.98 1.03
C ILE A 29 12.69 4.37 1.57
N ARG A 30 13.48 3.39 1.95
CA ARG A 30 14.82 3.65 2.44
C ARG A 30 15.66 4.37 1.38
N ASP A 31 15.62 3.88 0.17
CA ASP A 31 16.37 4.48 -0.92
C ASP A 31 15.89 5.89 -1.21
N ALA A 32 14.57 6.11 -1.16
CA ALA A 32 14.02 7.44 -1.40
C ALA A 32 14.47 8.42 -0.32
N ARG A 33 14.49 7.96 0.93
CA ARG A 33 14.97 8.80 2.03
C ARG A 33 16.44 9.16 1.81
N ARG A 34 17.24 8.17 1.45
CA ARG A 34 18.68 8.38 1.28
C ARG A 34 18.98 9.31 0.11
N ARG A 35 18.21 9.18 -0.97
CA ARG A 35 18.38 10.11 -2.09
C ARG A 35 18.11 11.55 -1.67
N ARG A 36 17.22 11.75 -0.71
CA ARG A 36 16.88 13.06 -0.21
C ARG A 36 17.80 13.48 0.93
N ARG A 37 18.74 12.62 1.31
CA ARG A 37 19.73 12.90 2.35
C ARG A 37 19.08 13.26 3.67
N ILE A 38 18.00 12.58 4.03
CA ILE A 38 17.29 12.81 5.28
C ILE A 38 17.70 11.75 6.29
N PRO A 39 18.28 12.15 7.44
CA PRO A 39 18.57 11.17 8.48
C PRO A 39 17.29 10.55 9.03
N VAL A 40 17.39 9.31 9.50
CA VAL A 40 16.23 8.61 10.03
C VAL A 40 15.55 9.41 11.13
N ALA A 41 16.32 9.97 12.03
CA ALA A 41 15.74 10.73 13.16
C ALA A 41 14.90 11.90 12.67
N VAL A 42 15.38 12.60 11.66
CA VAL A 42 14.65 13.74 11.11
C VAL A 42 13.41 13.28 10.38
N ALA A 43 13.55 12.23 9.60
CA ALA A 43 12.41 11.69 8.84
C ALA A 43 11.30 11.22 9.78
N ALA A 44 11.68 10.50 10.83
CA ALA A 44 10.71 9.99 11.80
C ALA A 44 9.99 11.14 12.49
N GLU A 45 10.74 12.18 12.84
CA GLU A 45 10.14 13.33 13.49
C GLU A 45 9.11 13.99 12.57
N ARG A 46 9.45 14.14 11.29
CA ARG A 46 8.53 14.75 10.34
C ARG A 46 7.26 13.91 10.16
N ALA A 47 7.39 12.59 10.30
CA ALA A 47 6.25 11.69 10.18
C ALA A 47 5.51 11.54 11.52
N SER A 48 5.99 12.15 12.58
CA SER A 48 5.43 12.04 13.93
C SER A 48 5.38 10.59 14.40
N ILE A 49 6.45 9.86 14.14
CA ILE A 49 6.58 8.49 14.62
C ILE A 49 7.96 8.33 15.24
N SER A 50 8.13 7.23 15.98
CA SER A 50 9.42 6.95 16.59
C SER A 50 10.41 6.50 15.53
N LYS A 51 11.68 6.65 15.85
CA LYS A 51 12.75 6.16 14.99
C LYS A 51 12.63 4.65 14.78
N THR A 52 12.27 3.93 15.86
CA THR A 52 12.08 2.50 15.76
C THR A 52 10.99 2.14 14.76
N THR A 53 9.87 2.88 14.79
CA THR A 53 8.78 2.63 13.85
C THR A 53 9.22 2.92 12.42
N TRP A 54 9.96 4.01 12.22
CA TRP A 54 10.47 4.31 10.89
C TRP A 54 11.32 3.17 10.36
N LEU A 55 12.22 2.63 11.20
CA LEU A 55 13.07 1.54 10.78
C LEU A 55 12.28 0.29 10.44
N LYS A 56 11.17 0.04 11.17
CA LYS A 56 10.31 -1.08 10.84
C LYS A 56 9.68 -0.90 9.46
N VAL A 57 9.30 0.32 9.13
CA VAL A 57 8.74 0.60 7.80
C VAL A 57 9.77 0.29 6.72
N GLU A 58 11.02 0.67 6.95
CA GLU A 58 12.07 0.41 5.95
C GLU A 58 12.36 -1.08 5.79
N LYS A 59 11.98 -1.88 6.78
CA LYS A 59 12.12 -3.34 6.67
C LYS A 59 10.90 -4.00 6.06
N GLY A 60 9.86 -3.21 5.80
CA GLY A 60 8.62 -3.76 5.25
C GLY A 60 7.83 -4.54 6.26
N ASP A 61 7.86 -4.13 7.52
CA ASP A 61 7.20 -4.84 8.60
C ASP A 61 5.69 -4.81 8.41
N PRO A 62 5.04 -5.98 8.27
CA PRO A 62 3.59 -6.02 8.04
C PRO A 62 2.78 -5.65 9.27
N GLY A 63 3.40 -5.59 10.44
CA GLY A 63 2.69 -5.20 11.66
C GLY A 63 2.53 -3.71 11.81
N VAL A 64 3.13 -2.92 10.93
CA VAL A 64 2.98 -1.47 10.99
C VAL A 64 1.68 -1.09 10.27
N LEU A 65 0.96 -0.15 10.85
CA LEU A 65 -0.33 0.27 10.29
C LEU A 65 -0.15 0.90 8.91
N ALA A 66 -1.16 0.69 8.07
CA ALA A 66 -1.14 1.31 6.74
C ALA A 66 -1.04 2.83 6.85
N GLY A 67 -1.71 3.42 7.84
CA GLY A 67 -1.63 4.86 8.04
C GLY A 67 -0.22 5.34 8.33
N THR A 68 0.57 4.51 9.01
CA THR A 68 1.95 4.86 9.29
C THR A 68 2.78 4.83 8.02
N TYR A 69 2.57 3.81 7.17
CA TYR A 69 3.22 3.79 5.87
C TYR A 69 2.86 5.04 5.06
N ALA A 70 1.58 5.43 5.14
CA ALA A 70 1.14 6.62 4.42
C ALA A 70 1.84 7.88 4.92
N LYS A 71 2.02 8.01 6.23
CA LYS A 71 2.74 9.17 6.77
C LYS A 71 4.19 9.21 6.29
N VAL A 72 4.82 8.05 6.24
CA VAL A 72 6.19 7.96 5.78
C VAL A 72 6.28 8.38 4.31
N LEU A 73 5.37 7.88 3.49
CA LEU A 73 5.35 8.25 2.08
C LEU A 73 5.03 9.74 1.89
N PHE A 74 4.19 10.28 2.77
CA PHE A 74 3.90 11.70 2.71
C PHE A 74 5.16 12.54 2.96
N VAL A 75 5.97 12.14 3.93
CA VAL A 75 7.22 12.84 4.20
C VAL A 75 8.14 12.83 2.99
N LEU A 76 8.09 11.75 2.23
CA LEU A 76 8.93 11.61 1.03
C LEU A 76 8.30 12.21 -0.21
N GLY A 77 7.08 12.74 -0.11
CA GLY A 77 6.40 13.31 -1.27
C GLY A 77 5.79 12.28 -2.19
N LEU A 78 5.53 11.08 -1.67
CA LEU A 78 5.06 9.97 -2.50
C LEU A 78 3.68 9.45 -2.10
N VAL A 79 2.97 10.18 -1.23
CA VAL A 79 1.71 9.68 -0.70
C VAL A 79 0.65 9.46 -1.77
N GLU A 80 0.71 10.23 -2.85
CA GLU A 80 -0.31 10.09 -3.89
C GLU A 80 -0.24 8.76 -4.61
N LYS A 81 0.91 8.08 -4.54
CA LYS A 81 1.00 6.75 -5.11
C LYS A 81 0.05 5.78 -4.43
N ILE A 82 -0.20 5.99 -3.14
CA ILE A 82 -1.14 5.14 -2.42
C ILE A 82 -2.53 5.26 -3.03
N ALA A 83 -2.93 6.47 -3.36
CA ALA A 83 -4.26 6.69 -3.92
C ALA A 83 -4.44 6.02 -5.27
N GLN A 84 -3.34 5.66 -5.92
CA GLN A 84 -3.38 5.06 -7.25
C GLN A 84 -3.24 3.55 -7.24
N LEU A 85 -2.98 2.95 -6.08
CA LEU A 85 -2.66 1.52 -6.03
C LEU A 85 -3.76 0.65 -6.60
N ALA A 86 -5.01 0.95 -6.27
CA ALA A 86 -6.13 0.14 -6.74
C ALA A 86 -7.03 0.94 -7.67
N ASP A 87 -6.47 1.98 -8.28
CA ASP A 87 -7.22 2.79 -9.23
C ASP A 87 -7.68 1.90 -10.39
N PRO A 88 -8.93 2.06 -10.86
CA PRO A 88 -9.42 1.25 -11.97
C PRO A 88 -8.49 1.26 -13.18
N ALA A 89 -7.80 2.35 -13.43
CA ALA A 89 -6.89 2.44 -14.56
C ALA A 89 -5.70 1.49 -14.41
N ASN A 90 -5.40 1.07 -13.18
CA ASN A 90 -4.29 0.16 -12.91
C ASN A 90 -4.76 -1.27 -12.63
N ASP A 91 -6.04 -1.53 -12.83
CA ASP A 91 -6.62 -2.84 -12.50
C ASP A 91 -7.16 -3.48 -13.77
N SER A 92 -6.24 -4.03 -14.56
CA SER A 92 -6.64 -4.61 -15.84
C SER A 92 -7.55 -5.82 -15.68
N VAL A 93 -7.34 -6.62 -14.62
CA VAL A 93 -8.20 -7.77 -14.39
C VAL A 93 -9.61 -7.32 -14.02
N GLY A 94 -9.70 -6.35 -13.10
CA GLY A 94 -10.99 -5.84 -12.69
C GLY A 94 -11.75 -5.17 -13.81
N LEU A 95 -11.04 -4.41 -14.63
CA LEU A 95 -11.66 -3.76 -15.77
C LEU A 95 -12.21 -4.78 -16.76
N ARG A 96 -11.45 -5.84 -16.99
CA ARG A 96 -11.91 -6.90 -17.90
C ARG A 96 -13.12 -7.60 -17.34
N LEU A 97 -13.12 -7.88 -16.05
CA LEU A 97 -14.26 -8.51 -15.41
C LEU A 97 -15.49 -7.61 -15.48
N GLU A 98 -15.31 -6.34 -15.28
CA GLU A 98 -16.40 -5.39 -15.35
C GLU A 98 -16.95 -5.31 -16.77
N GLU A 99 -16.07 -5.31 -17.74
CA GLU A 99 -16.48 -5.30 -19.14
C GLU A 99 -17.38 -6.48 -19.48
N GLU A 100 -17.04 -7.64 -18.96
CA GLU A 100 -17.82 -8.84 -19.22
C GLU A 100 -19.19 -8.77 -18.61
N ARG A 101 -19.36 -7.99 -17.57
CA ARG A 101 -20.63 -7.93 -16.87
C ARG A 101 -21.48 -6.72 -17.20
N LEU A 102 -20.85 -5.69 -17.67
CA LEU A 102 -21.56 -4.45 -17.90
C LEU A 102 -22.79 -4.58 -18.76
N PRO A 103 -22.75 -5.31 -19.86
CA PRO A 103 -23.95 -5.38 -20.71
C PRO A 103 -25.15 -5.90 -19.97
N ARG A 104 -24.94 -6.63 -18.92
CA ARG A 104 -26.05 -7.21 -18.21
C ARG A 104 -26.63 -6.34 -17.16
N ARG A 105 -25.85 -5.44 -16.59
CA ARG A 105 -26.34 -4.71 -15.48
C ARG A 105 -26.67 -3.32 -15.81
N ILE A 106 -26.30 -2.98 -16.92
CA ILE A 106 -26.64 -1.67 -17.16
C ILE A 106 -28.06 -1.46 -17.29
N ARG A 107 -28.47 -1.55 -16.90
CA ARG A 107 -29.48 -1.13 -16.78
C ARG A 107 -30.06 -0.63 -15.82
N HIS A 108 -29.65 -0.55 -15.46
CA HIS A 108 -30.04 0.12 -14.55
C HIS A 108 -30.07 0.91 -14.08
N LYS A 109 -30.03 0.92 -14.09
CA LYS A 109 -30.08 1.84 -13.66
C LYS A 109 -30.26 2.65 -13.42
N LYS A 110 -30.55 2.46 -13.42
CA LYS A 110 -30.78 3.41 -13.23
C LYS A 110 -30.82 4.18 -12.93
N GLY A 111 -30.92 3.85 -13.01
CA GLY A 111 -30.97 4.78 -12.77
C GLY A 111 -30.92 5.42 -12.66
N LYS A 112 -31.32 5.42 -12.70
CA LYS A 112 -31.45 6.27 -12.58
C LYS A 112 -31.36 7.01 -12.29
N PRO A 113 -31.55 6.92 -12.50
CA PRO A 113 -31.54 7.78 -12.29
C PRO A 113 -31.35 8.36 -12.01
N SER A 114 -31.43 8.20 -12.07
CA SER A 114 -31.31 8.92 -11.91
C SER A 114 -31.08 9.40 -11.73
N GLY A 115 -31.25 9.17 -11.74
CA GLY A 115 -31.09 9.69 -11.65
C GLY A 115 -30.75 9.79 -11.68
N GLY A 116 -31.07 9.70 -11.81
CA GLY A 116 -30.88 9.90 -11.89
C GLY A 116 -30.66 9.88 -12.02
N LEU A 117 -30.94 9.92 -12.24
CA LEU A 117 -30.95 10.07 -12.42
C LEU A 117 -31.02 10.21 -12.28
#